data_991528a5059a5b98cff700acd9e4f85d
#
_entry.id   991528a5059a5b98cff700acd9e4f85d
#
_cell.length_a   1.000
_cell.length_b   1.000
_cell.length_c   1.000
_cell.angle_alpha   90.00
_cell.angle_beta   90.00
_cell.angle_gamma   90.00
#
_symmetry.space_group_name_H-M   'P 1'
#
loop_
_entity.id
_entity.type
_entity.pdbx_description
1 polymer ?
#
loop_
_entity_poly.entity_id
_entity_poly.type
_entity_poly.pdbx_seq_one_letter_code
_entity_poly.pdbx_strand_id
1 'polypeptide(L)'
;MPNYTEHSLIATQPDWRYGDFAYKALQMAQAFKQQKVKSIAVWLEDGANLACTLLAAWQADVRVLFPPNLTQESREWVAQHAQFWLCDNDAELSPYMAFKDFGGDQQVQKQENFAPHFDRNAQTEIWLKTSGSTGEAKTIVKTAQQMWRSAQVLAEALPFPADNHWRAISTVSIQHVYGLTVHIMMSLALGWQIGRKQLFYPECIKSALNQSENAVLVSSPAMLSSIAWDTMAMPKSLRGIVSSGGALAEDVSTQIRAAIHAPVVEIYGSTETGPIAIRDDIHLWQRLPNSQLGQDEQDALWIEADWISGREQTADVVEFEDSGFRLLGRCDRIVKIGDKRTSLVSIERQLLQHPFVEDCYIARHPEQNRLAAWVGLTEAGINAFREQGRRALIAELKQAIAANQDKSAIPRFWRFTDKLPRNSQSKINKLAFNQVCMESMLDPIWSKPERDGNQYVIKGKVPLELRFLKDHFAEFPLVPGVIELQWISEKMQDFLGRSLNFSSIDRLKFQHFLRPNDEFELTLSWQPEKRRIAFQLKVAEETCCSGVALLTE
;
A
#
# COMPACT_ATOMS: atom_id res chain seq x y z
N MET A 1 10.53 -8.55 29.45
CA MET A 1 10.73 -7.12 29.15
C MET A 1 12.12 -6.76 29.58
N PRO A 2 12.80 -5.89 28.85
CA PRO A 2 13.98 -5.24 29.37
C PRO A 2 13.59 -4.58 30.72
N ASN A 3 14.56 -4.37 31.58
CA ASN A 3 14.33 -3.72 32.86
C ASN A 3 14.09 -2.21 32.62
N TYR A 4 12.88 -1.84 32.22
CA TYR A 4 12.50 -0.42 32.20
C TYR A 4 12.59 0.13 33.63
N THR A 5 13.29 1.21 33.77
CA THR A 5 13.22 2.05 34.96
C THR A 5 12.14 3.12 34.77
N GLU A 6 11.69 3.74 35.84
CA GLU A 6 10.73 4.86 35.76
C GLU A 6 11.19 5.96 34.79
N HIS A 7 12.50 6.14 34.67
CA HIS A 7 13.12 7.20 33.84
C HIS A 7 13.41 6.77 32.40
N SER A 8 13.25 5.49 32.05
CA SER A 8 13.47 5.01 30.68
C SER A 8 12.54 5.74 29.70
N LEU A 9 13.05 6.14 28.55
CA LEU A 9 12.25 6.77 27.50
C LEU A 9 11.49 5.71 26.71
N ILE A 10 10.18 5.89 26.60
CA ILE A 10 9.32 5.11 25.68
C ILE A 10 9.24 5.79 24.32
N ALA A 11 9.20 7.12 24.32
CA ALA A 11 9.18 7.92 23.10
C ALA A 11 9.80 9.29 23.35
N THR A 12 10.16 9.97 22.29
CA THR A 12 10.66 11.36 22.34
C THR A 12 9.79 12.26 21.44
N GLN A 13 9.86 13.56 21.65
CA GLN A 13 9.19 14.60 20.84
C GLN A 13 7.66 14.52 20.84
N PRO A 14 7.02 14.75 22.00
CA PRO A 14 7.60 15.04 23.31
C PRO A 14 8.10 13.78 24.02
N ASP A 15 9.02 13.97 24.96
CA ASP A 15 9.52 12.89 25.78
C ASP A 15 8.39 12.27 26.61
N TRP A 16 8.36 10.94 26.59
CA TRP A 16 7.43 10.17 27.41
C TRP A 16 8.20 9.08 28.15
N ARG A 17 8.30 9.27 29.46
CA ARG A 17 9.00 8.31 30.32
C ARG A 17 8.12 7.16 30.71
N TYR A 18 8.74 6.02 30.97
CA TYR A 18 8.05 4.78 31.27
C TYR A 18 7.12 4.91 32.47
N GLY A 19 7.49 5.65 33.53
CA GLY A 19 6.63 5.88 34.68
C GLY A 19 5.30 6.54 34.32
N ASP A 20 5.35 7.63 33.52
CA ASP A 20 4.14 8.34 33.10
C ASP A 20 3.35 7.55 32.05
N PHE A 21 4.04 6.87 31.14
CA PHE A 21 3.43 5.97 30.16
C PHE A 21 2.64 4.85 30.83
N ALA A 22 3.25 4.17 31.80
CA ALA A 22 2.65 3.09 32.53
C ALA A 22 1.48 3.56 33.41
N TYR A 23 1.62 4.75 34.03
CA TYR A 23 0.55 5.36 34.80
C TYR A 23 -0.67 5.68 33.93
N LYS A 24 -0.46 6.26 32.73
CA LYS A 24 -1.53 6.50 31.76
C LYS A 24 -2.21 5.22 31.32
N ALA A 25 -1.45 4.16 31.03
CA ALA A 25 -2.02 2.86 30.65
C ALA A 25 -2.93 2.27 31.74
N LEU A 26 -2.55 2.41 33.02
CA LEU A 26 -3.41 1.97 34.13
C LEU A 26 -4.66 2.85 34.30
N GLN A 27 -4.55 4.15 34.17
CA GLN A 27 -5.72 5.03 34.21
C GLN A 27 -6.71 4.63 33.11
N MET A 28 -6.23 4.38 31.91
CA MET A 28 -7.07 3.91 30.80
C MET A 28 -7.68 2.54 31.09
N ALA A 29 -6.89 1.58 31.61
CA ALA A 29 -7.39 0.27 31.98
C ALA A 29 -8.50 0.34 33.05
N GLN A 30 -8.35 1.22 34.03
CA GLN A 30 -9.38 1.44 35.03
C GLN A 30 -10.65 2.08 34.45
N ALA A 31 -10.49 3.05 33.54
CA ALA A 31 -11.61 3.64 32.82
C ALA A 31 -12.38 2.61 31.99
N PHE A 32 -11.67 1.75 31.26
CA PHE A 32 -12.29 0.64 30.54
C PHE A 32 -13.12 -0.28 31.45
N LYS A 33 -12.57 -0.66 32.61
CA LYS A 33 -13.27 -1.49 33.58
C LYS A 33 -14.51 -0.81 34.16
N GLN A 34 -14.40 0.45 34.58
CA GLN A 34 -15.52 1.23 35.15
C GLN A 34 -16.65 1.45 34.14
N GLN A 35 -16.31 1.77 32.89
CA GLN A 35 -17.27 1.98 31.82
C GLN A 35 -17.75 0.66 31.19
N LYS A 36 -17.27 -0.49 31.69
CA LYS A 36 -17.60 -1.84 31.18
C LYS A 36 -17.35 -1.98 29.67
N VAL A 37 -16.28 -1.36 29.17
CA VAL A 37 -15.89 -1.46 27.79
C VAL A 37 -15.44 -2.87 27.48
N LYS A 38 -15.90 -3.44 26.36
CA LYS A 38 -15.57 -4.80 25.91
C LYS A 38 -14.78 -4.79 24.61
N SER A 39 -14.96 -3.76 23.80
CA SER A 39 -14.29 -3.65 22.50
C SER A 39 -14.13 -2.20 22.07
N ILE A 40 -12.97 -1.89 21.49
CA ILE A 40 -12.66 -0.60 20.88
C ILE A 40 -12.08 -0.81 19.49
N ALA A 41 -12.26 0.15 18.60
CA ALA A 41 -11.46 0.25 17.39
C ALA A 41 -10.41 1.34 17.57
N VAL A 42 -9.20 1.13 17.09
CA VAL A 42 -8.12 2.11 17.20
C VAL A 42 -7.82 2.74 15.86
N TRP A 43 -7.68 4.07 15.85
CA TRP A 43 -7.13 4.82 14.74
C TRP A 43 -6.18 5.87 15.28
N LEU A 44 -4.97 5.42 15.60
CA LEU A 44 -3.93 6.23 16.23
C LEU A 44 -2.74 6.35 15.28
N GLU A 45 -2.26 7.56 15.07
CA GLU A 45 -1.06 7.85 14.27
C GLU A 45 0.19 7.85 15.14
N ASP A 46 0.04 8.16 16.44
CA ASP A 46 1.14 8.15 17.40
C ASP A 46 1.40 6.73 17.91
N GLY A 47 2.58 6.19 17.58
CA GLY A 47 2.98 4.83 17.98
C GLY A 47 3.05 4.62 19.49
N ALA A 48 3.43 5.63 20.25
CA ALA A 48 3.49 5.54 21.72
C ALA A 48 2.08 5.55 22.34
N ASN A 49 1.13 6.32 21.76
CA ASN A 49 -0.27 6.30 22.17
C ASN A 49 -0.89 4.92 21.88
N LEU A 50 -0.58 4.33 20.73
CA LEU A 50 -1.04 2.97 20.41
C LEU A 50 -0.47 1.92 21.37
N ALA A 51 0.83 1.98 21.66
CA ALA A 51 1.46 1.09 22.65
C ALA A 51 0.78 1.19 24.02
N CYS A 52 0.51 2.41 24.50
CA CYS A 52 -0.18 2.67 25.76
C CYS A 52 -1.61 2.09 25.75
N THR A 53 -2.34 2.30 24.66
CA THR A 53 -3.71 1.79 24.48
C THR A 53 -3.76 0.25 24.52
N LEU A 54 -2.84 -0.41 23.81
CA LEU A 54 -2.77 -1.87 23.82
C LEU A 54 -2.54 -2.44 25.20
N LEU A 55 -1.58 -1.88 25.93
CA LEU A 55 -1.28 -2.34 27.29
C LEU A 55 -2.47 -2.10 28.24
N ALA A 56 -3.15 -0.96 28.11
CA ALA A 56 -4.37 -0.67 28.86
C ALA A 56 -5.52 -1.65 28.53
N ALA A 57 -5.72 -1.92 27.25
CA ALA A 57 -6.76 -2.83 26.79
C ALA A 57 -6.52 -4.27 27.29
N TRP A 58 -5.28 -4.76 27.24
CA TRP A 58 -4.92 -6.08 27.75
C TRP A 58 -5.11 -6.19 29.26
N GLN A 59 -4.75 -5.15 30.01
CA GLN A 59 -4.95 -5.09 31.46
C GLN A 59 -6.45 -5.08 31.85
N ALA A 60 -7.31 -4.65 30.94
CA ALA A 60 -8.75 -4.56 31.16
C ALA A 60 -9.58 -5.62 30.43
N ASP A 61 -8.93 -6.52 29.71
CA ASP A 61 -9.55 -7.53 28.83
C ASP A 61 -10.52 -6.91 27.82
N VAL A 62 -10.04 -5.89 27.11
CA VAL A 62 -10.78 -5.16 26.07
C VAL A 62 -10.26 -5.56 24.70
N ARG A 63 -11.14 -6.08 23.85
CA ARG A 63 -10.83 -6.41 22.46
C ARG A 63 -10.45 -5.14 21.69
N VAL A 64 -9.38 -5.24 20.89
CA VAL A 64 -8.91 -4.13 20.05
C VAL A 64 -9.06 -4.48 18.58
N LEU A 65 -9.77 -3.63 17.84
CA LEU A 65 -9.99 -3.77 16.40
C LEU A 65 -9.06 -2.84 15.62
N PHE A 66 -8.41 -3.39 14.60
CA PHE A 66 -7.55 -2.69 13.66
C PHE A 66 -8.19 -2.67 12.26
N PRO A 67 -8.93 -1.63 11.88
CA PRO A 67 -9.37 -1.46 10.50
C PRO A 67 -8.18 -1.11 9.60
N PRO A 68 -8.13 -1.60 8.34
CA PRO A 68 -7.02 -1.34 7.43
C PRO A 68 -7.03 0.08 6.85
N ASN A 69 -8.17 0.76 6.90
CA ASN A 69 -8.42 2.10 6.37
C ASN A 69 -9.72 2.67 6.96
N LEU A 70 -10.08 3.90 6.56
CA LEU A 70 -11.32 4.58 6.98
C LEU A 70 -12.41 4.59 5.89
N THR A 71 -12.41 3.63 4.98
CA THR A 71 -13.51 3.48 4.00
C THR A 71 -14.83 3.16 4.69
N GLN A 72 -15.95 3.39 3.99
CA GLN A 72 -17.27 3.10 4.51
C GLN A 72 -17.39 1.64 4.99
N GLU A 73 -16.91 0.68 4.21
CA GLU A 73 -16.90 -0.75 4.59
C GLU A 73 -16.16 -1.01 5.89
N SER A 74 -15.01 -0.36 6.11
CA SER A 74 -14.25 -0.50 7.36
C SER A 74 -14.98 0.17 8.53
N ARG A 75 -15.61 1.31 8.32
CA ARG A 75 -16.42 2.00 9.35
C ARG A 75 -17.65 1.17 9.74
N GLU A 76 -18.32 0.57 8.78
CA GLU A 76 -19.46 -0.35 9.03
C GLU A 76 -19.02 -1.60 9.83
N TRP A 77 -17.87 -2.19 9.46
CA TRP A 77 -17.31 -3.30 10.22
C TRP A 77 -16.99 -2.92 11.66
N VAL A 78 -16.42 -1.75 11.91
CA VAL A 78 -16.15 -1.24 13.25
C VAL A 78 -17.45 -1.00 14.02
N ALA A 79 -18.45 -0.38 13.40
CA ALA A 79 -19.74 -0.10 14.04
C ALA A 79 -20.47 -1.38 14.50
N GLN A 80 -20.22 -2.53 13.85
CA GLN A 80 -20.79 -3.82 14.23
C GLN A 80 -20.04 -4.51 15.37
N HIS A 81 -18.75 -4.18 15.60
CA HIS A 81 -17.88 -4.97 16.46
C HIS A 81 -17.21 -4.19 17.61
N ALA A 82 -17.20 -2.87 17.56
CA ALA A 82 -16.61 -2.02 18.58
C ALA A 82 -17.62 -1.03 19.18
N GLN A 83 -17.43 -0.70 20.45
CA GLN A 83 -18.30 0.25 21.14
C GLN A 83 -18.01 1.70 20.74
N PHE A 84 -16.74 2.02 20.48
CA PHE A 84 -16.29 3.31 20.01
C PHE A 84 -14.90 3.25 19.36
N TRP A 85 -14.54 4.34 18.70
CA TRP A 85 -13.20 4.57 18.19
C TRP A 85 -12.33 5.27 19.24
N LEU A 86 -11.12 4.78 19.44
CA LEU A 86 -10.08 5.52 20.15
C LEU A 86 -9.08 6.08 19.13
N CYS A 87 -8.96 7.40 19.08
CA CYS A 87 -8.16 8.10 18.07
C CYS A 87 -7.35 9.25 18.70
N ASP A 88 -6.37 9.78 17.97
CA ASP A 88 -5.57 10.92 18.44
C ASP A 88 -6.41 12.20 18.45
N ASN A 89 -7.05 12.53 17.33
CA ASN A 89 -7.88 13.73 17.16
C ASN A 89 -8.76 13.56 15.91
N ASP A 90 -9.95 13.01 16.01
CA ASP A 90 -10.77 12.95 14.80
C ASP A 90 -12.26 13.08 15.07
N ALA A 91 -12.84 14.20 14.63
CA ALA A 91 -14.26 14.46 14.69
C ALA A 91 -15.10 13.71 13.62
N GLU A 92 -14.47 13.08 12.62
CA GLU A 92 -15.18 12.35 11.56
C GLU A 92 -15.55 10.91 11.94
N LEU A 93 -14.97 10.39 13.03
CA LEU A 93 -15.28 9.07 13.56
C LEU A 93 -16.37 9.16 14.63
N SER A 94 -17.37 8.29 14.61
CA SER A 94 -18.47 8.33 15.59
C SER A 94 -18.95 6.91 15.91
N PRO A 95 -19.21 6.57 17.21
CA PRO A 95 -18.78 7.34 18.38
C PRO A 95 -17.27 7.26 18.59
N TYR A 96 -16.63 8.31 19.06
CA TYR A 96 -15.19 8.34 19.32
C TYR A 96 -14.82 8.91 20.68
N MET A 97 -13.61 8.55 21.14
CA MET A 97 -12.93 9.11 22.28
C MET A 97 -11.51 9.53 21.88
N ALA A 98 -11.09 10.73 22.22
CA ALA A 98 -9.73 11.14 21.98
C ALA A 98 -8.79 10.52 23.03
N PHE A 99 -7.64 9.99 22.58
CA PHE A 99 -6.66 9.37 23.47
C PHE A 99 -6.26 10.26 24.66
N LYS A 100 -6.04 11.54 24.41
CA LYS A 100 -5.64 12.52 25.45
C LYS A 100 -6.65 12.64 26.57
N ASP A 101 -7.95 12.53 26.27
CA ASP A 101 -9.05 12.76 27.19
C ASP A 101 -9.49 11.47 27.90
N PHE A 102 -9.19 10.29 27.33
CA PHE A 102 -9.64 9.03 27.89
C PHE A 102 -8.84 8.61 29.13
N GLY A 103 -9.53 8.38 30.23
CA GLY A 103 -8.97 7.91 31.51
C GLY A 103 -8.28 9.00 32.34
N GLY A 104 -8.30 10.28 31.94
CA GLY A 104 -7.62 11.37 32.63
C GLY A 104 -8.11 11.62 34.06
N ASP A 105 -9.38 11.36 34.34
CA ASP A 105 -10.00 11.60 35.65
C ASP A 105 -9.82 10.43 36.65
N GLN A 106 -9.13 9.37 36.25
CA GLN A 106 -8.97 8.18 37.08
C GLN A 106 -7.84 8.37 38.09
N GLN A 107 -8.16 8.31 39.37
CA GLN A 107 -7.18 8.28 40.44
C GLN A 107 -6.62 6.85 40.58
N VAL A 108 -5.39 6.67 40.14
CA VAL A 108 -4.62 5.44 40.35
C VAL A 108 -3.53 5.72 41.37
N GLN A 109 -3.37 4.86 42.38
CA GLN A 109 -2.26 5.03 43.33
C GLN A 109 -0.93 4.86 42.60
N LYS A 110 -0.10 5.88 42.60
CA LYS A 110 1.30 5.80 42.15
C LYS A 110 2.05 4.94 43.17
N GLN A 111 2.29 3.67 42.85
CA GLN A 111 3.11 2.82 43.71
C GLN A 111 4.59 3.12 43.45
N GLU A 112 5.39 3.30 44.51
CA GLU A 112 6.82 3.64 44.43
C GLU A 112 7.70 2.56 43.73
N ASN A 113 7.21 1.36 43.51
CA ASN A 113 7.89 0.26 42.82
C ASN A 113 7.07 -0.25 41.62
N PHE A 114 6.68 0.64 40.77
CA PHE A 114 5.76 0.35 39.69
C PHE A 114 6.47 -0.20 38.45
N ALA A 115 6.54 -1.53 38.33
CA ALA A 115 6.64 -2.19 37.04
C ALA A 115 5.23 -2.72 36.70
N PRO A 116 4.48 -2.15 35.75
CA PRO A 116 3.24 -2.74 35.33
C PRO A 116 3.54 -4.12 34.77
N HIS A 117 3.09 -5.13 35.49
CA HIS A 117 3.09 -6.48 34.96
C HIS A 117 1.97 -6.55 33.92
N PHE A 118 2.30 -6.22 32.68
CA PHE A 118 1.41 -6.58 31.59
C PHE A 118 1.41 -8.10 31.48
N ASP A 119 0.23 -8.68 31.59
CA ASP A 119 0.10 -10.13 31.47
C ASP A 119 0.45 -10.55 30.04
N ARG A 120 1.63 -11.15 29.89
CA ARG A 120 2.14 -11.65 28.61
C ARG A 120 1.36 -12.85 28.09
N ASN A 121 0.55 -13.47 28.94
CA ASN A 121 -0.30 -14.59 28.61
C ASN A 121 -1.76 -14.17 28.42
N ALA A 122 -2.03 -12.87 28.36
CA ALA A 122 -3.38 -12.36 28.17
C ALA A 122 -4.00 -12.91 26.88
N GLN A 123 -5.21 -13.44 27.01
CA GLN A 123 -5.99 -13.98 25.89
C GLN A 123 -6.89 -12.93 25.23
N THR A 124 -6.73 -11.66 25.61
CA THR A 124 -7.44 -10.54 25.01
C THR A 124 -7.27 -10.52 23.50
N GLU A 125 -8.37 -10.46 22.78
CA GLU A 125 -8.40 -10.54 21.34
C GLU A 125 -7.96 -9.24 20.67
N ILE A 126 -7.21 -9.40 19.59
CA ILE A 126 -6.85 -8.37 18.63
C ILE A 126 -7.39 -8.77 17.27
N TRP A 127 -8.27 -7.97 16.72
CA TRP A 127 -8.92 -8.23 15.44
C TRP A 127 -8.29 -7.36 14.35
N LEU A 128 -7.70 -8.02 13.36
CA LEU A 128 -7.03 -7.39 12.22
C LEU A 128 -7.88 -7.64 10.96
N LYS A 129 -8.47 -6.60 10.39
CA LYS A 129 -9.19 -6.73 9.10
C LYS A 129 -8.18 -6.66 7.97
N THR A 130 -8.11 -7.70 7.15
CA THR A 130 -7.24 -7.73 5.95
C THR A 130 -8.00 -7.24 4.72
N SER A 131 -7.28 -6.67 3.76
CA SER A 131 -7.88 -6.20 2.49
C SER A 131 -8.24 -7.33 1.51
N GLY A 132 -8.12 -8.60 1.91
CA GLY A 132 -8.44 -9.79 1.15
C GLY A 132 -7.81 -9.85 -0.24
N SER A 133 -6.80 -10.69 -0.47
CA SER A 133 -6.22 -10.91 -1.81
C SER A 133 -7.21 -11.56 -2.80
N THR A 134 -8.29 -12.16 -2.28
CA THR A 134 -9.36 -12.82 -3.04
C THR A 134 -10.58 -11.93 -3.29
N GLY A 135 -10.57 -10.67 -2.79
CA GLY A 135 -11.67 -9.70 -2.94
C GLY A 135 -12.59 -9.60 -1.72
N GLU A 136 -12.62 -10.58 -0.83
CA GLU A 136 -13.35 -10.48 0.44
C GLU A 136 -12.38 -10.21 1.60
N ALA A 137 -12.66 -9.15 2.34
CA ALA A 137 -11.90 -8.79 3.53
C ALA A 137 -12.15 -9.82 4.64
N LYS A 138 -11.06 -10.37 5.20
CA LYS A 138 -11.15 -11.34 6.31
C LYS A 138 -10.74 -10.67 7.62
N THR A 139 -11.42 -11.03 8.70
CA THR A 139 -10.99 -10.69 10.05
C THR A 139 -10.08 -11.79 10.59
N ILE A 140 -8.84 -11.44 10.88
CA ILE A 140 -7.86 -12.31 11.52
C ILE A 140 -7.85 -11.99 13.01
N VAL A 141 -8.10 -13.01 13.83
CA VAL A 141 -8.11 -12.88 15.28
C VAL A 141 -6.79 -13.39 15.83
N LYS A 142 -6.10 -12.55 16.58
CA LYS A 142 -4.90 -12.88 17.37
C LYS A 142 -5.18 -12.59 18.84
N THR A 143 -4.43 -13.22 19.74
CA THR A 143 -4.44 -12.84 21.16
C THR A 143 -3.25 -11.93 21.48
N ALA A 144 -3.36 -11.19 22.57
CA ALA A 144 -2.26 -10.40 23.13
C ALA A 144 -1.01 -11.27 23.34
N GLN A 145 -1.18 -12.49 23.86
CA GLN A 145 -0.10 -13.47 24.02
C GLN A 145 0.59 -13.79 22.69
N GLN A 146 -0.18 -14.09 21.65
CA GLN A 146 0.36 -14.42 20.32
C GLN A 146 1.15 -13.24 19.73
N MET A 147 0.61 -12.02 19.84
CA MET A 147 1.29 -10.82 19.36
C MET A 147 2.59 -10.56 20.13
N TRP A 148 2.54 -10.72 21.44
CA TRP A 148 3.73 -10.57 22.29
C TRP A 148 4.80 -11.60 21.95
N ARG A 149 4.38 -12.86 21.78
CA ARG A 149 5.30 -13.95 21.44
C ARG A 149 5.97 -13.75 20.07
N SER A 150 5.20 -13.33 19.08
CA SER A 150 5.73 -12.95 17.76
C SER A 150 6.85 -11.89 17.85
N ALA A 151 6.60 -10.85 18.67
CA ALA A 151 7.58 -9.79 18.87
C ALA A 151 8.84 -10.27 19.63
N GLN A 152 8.69 -11.14 20.63
CA GLN A 152 9.81 -11.72 21.39
C GLN A 152 10.72 -12.56 20.49
N VAL A 153 10.13 -13.44 19.68
CA VAL A 153 10.89 -14.30 18.77
C VAL A 153 11.67 -13.49 17.75
N LEU A 154 11.08 -12.42 17.24
CA LEU A 154 11.79 -11.48 16.36
C LEU A 154 12.91 -10.75 17.10
N ALA A 155 12.65 -10.27 18.32
CA ALA A 155 13.66 -9.61 19.14
C ALA A 155 14.85 -10.52 19.48
N GLU A 156 14.61 -11.83 19.62
CA GLU A 156 15.67 -12.84 19.85
C GLU A 156 16.45 -13.18 18.57
N ALA A 157 15.79 -13.13 17.40
CA ALA A 157 16.38 -13.55 16.13
C ALA A 157 17.10 -12.41 15.39
N LEU A 158 16.71 -11.15 15.64
CA LEU A 158 17.31 -10.00 14.96
C LEU A 158 18.64 -9.59 15.62
N PRO A 159 19.62 -9.10 14.83
CA PRO A 159 20.96 -8.76 15.31
C PRO A 159 21.00 -7.38 16.00
N PHE A 160 20.03 -7.07 16.84
CA PHE A 160 19.91 -5.78 17.50
C PHE A 160 19.85 -5.93 19.02
N PRO A 161 20.51 -5.04 19.79
CA PRO A 161 20.54 -5.16 21.23
C PRO A 161 19.25 -4.70 21.90
N ALA A 162 18.97 -5.25 23.07
CA ALA A 162 17.93 -4.75 23.97
C ALA A 162 18.48 -3.57 24.79
N ASP A 163 18.27 -2.34 24.31
CA ASP A 163 18.86 -1.13 24.88
C ASP A 163 17.97 0.10 24.67
N ASN A 164 17.73 0.88 25.73
CA ASN A 164 16.86 2.06 25.69
C ASN A 164 17.47 3.28 24.94
N HIS A 165 18.74 3.21 24.54
CA HIS A 165 19.37 4.21 23.65
C HIS A 165 19.07 3.97 22.17
N TRP A 166 18.31 2.92 21.86
CA TRP A 166 17.88 2.59 20.51
C TRP A 166 16.47 3.07 20.24
N ARG A 167 16.22 3.46 19.01
CA ARG A 167 14.93 3.96 18.55
C ARG A 167 14.46 3.22 17.30
N ALA A 168 13.21 2.77 17.30
CA ALA A 168 12.55 2.33 16.08
C ALA A 168 11.95 3.54 15.35
N ILE A 169 12.32 3.73 14.08
CA ILE A 169 11.74 4.73 13.17
C ILE A 169 11.00 3.98 12.08
N SER A 170 9.77 4.39 11.75
CA SER A 170 8.94 3.61 10.85
C SER A 170 8.42 4.42 9.66
N THR A 171 8.42 3.78 8.49
CA THR A 171 7.74 4.24 7.28
C THR A 171 6.48 3.42 6.99
N VAL A 172 6.18 2.42 7.83
CA VAL A 172 5.01 1.55 7.68
C VAL A 172 3.94 1.89 8.70
N SER A 173 2.69 1.70 8.31
CA SER A 173 1.54 1.98 9.18
C SER A 173 1.51 1.02 10.37
N ILE A 174 1.32 1.57 11.56
CA ILE A 174 1.09 0.81 12.80
C ILE A 174 -0.31 0.16 12.87
N GLN A 175 -1.19 0.48 11.93
CA GLN A 175 -2.51 -0.17 11.79
C GLN A 175 -2.41 -1.55 11.12
N HIS A 176 -1.27 -1.91 10.53
CA HIS A 176 -1.01 -3.21 9.94
C HIS A 176 -0.17 -4.09 10.85
N VAL A 177 -0.37 -5.41 10.77
CA VAL A 177 0.32 -6.39 11.61
C VAL A 177 1.84 -6.22 11.61
N TYR A 178 2.45 -5.88 10.49
CA TYR A 178 3.89 -5.67 10.40
C TYR A 178 4.35 -4.49 11.27
N GLY A 179 3.76 -3.31 11.09
CA GLY A 179 4.08 -2.13 11.90
C GLY A 179 3.73 -2.35 13.37
N LEU A 180 2.59 -2.98 13.66
CA LEU A 180 2.18 -3.32 15.01
C LEU A 180 3.19 -4.25 15.70
N THR A 181 3.62 -5.32 15.01
CA THR A 181 4.54 -6.31 15.58
C THR A 181 5.96 -5.76 15.71
N VAL A 182 6.51 -5.16 14.64
CA VAL A 182 7.92 -4.80 14.59
C VAL A 182 8.17 -3.40 15.16
N HIS A 183 7.36 -2.41 14.79
CA HIS A 183 7.59 -1.06 15.28
C HIS A 183 7.13 -0.89 16.75
N ILE A 184 5.97 -1.47 17.13
CA ILE A 184 5.40 -1.27 18.47
C ILE A 184 5.83 -2.38 19.42
N MET A 185 5.43 -3.61 19.15
CA MET A 185 5.58 -4.71 20.11
C MET A 185 7.05 -5.13 20.31
N MET A 186 7.83 -5.18 19.22
CA MET A 186 9.25 -5.51 19.31
C MET A 186 10.05 -4.39 19.99
N SER A 187 9.69 -3.12 19.76
CA SER A 187 10.31 -2.00 20.49
C SER A 187 10.07 -2.12 22.00
N LEU A 188 8.86 -2.46 22.42
CA LEU A 188 8.56 -2.75 23.83
C LEU A 188 9.34 -3.97 24.35
N ALA A 189 9.51 -5.03 23.55
CA ALA A 189 10.26 -6.22 23.92
C ALA A 189 11.76 -5.98 24.08
N LEU A 190 12.35 -5.09 23.26
CA LEU A 190 13.76 -4.72 23.27
C LEU A 190 14.08 -3.53 24.19
N GLY A 191 13.09 -2.83 24.69
CA GLY A 191 13.27 -1.63 25.49
C GLY A 191 13.61 -0.39 24.67
N TRP A 192 13.36 -0.40 23.38
CA TRP A 192 13.62 0.71 22.49
C TRP A 192 12.61 1.85 22.66
N GLN A 193 13.03 3.03 22.23
CA GLN A 193 12.13 4.16 22.07
C GLN A 193 11.29 3.97 20.81
N ILE A 194 10.01 4.23 20.91
CA ILE A 194 9.05 4.14 19.81
C ILE A 194 9.04 5.47 19.06
N GLY A 195 9.32 5.45 17.77
CA GLY A 195 9.08 6.58 16.88
C GLY A 195 7.57 6.88 16.80
N ARG A 196 7.18 8.11 17.10
CA ARG A 196 5.74 8.44 17.24
C ARG A 196 4.99 8.40 15.94
N LYS A 197 5.59 8.92 14.84
CA LYS A 197 4.90 9.12 13.56
C LYS A 197 5.45 8.24 12.47
N GLN A 198 4.57 7.81 11.58
CA GLN A 198 4.95 7.22 10.31
C GLN A 198 5.61 8.28 9.42
N LEU A 199 6.72 7.94 8.78
CA LEU A 199 7.47 8.81 7.88
C LEU A 199 7.19 8.44 6.43
N PHE A 200 6.90 9.43 5.59
CA PHE A 200 6.48 9.22 4.20
C PHE A 200 7.53 9.67 3.17
N TYR A 201 8.54 10.43 3.60
CA TYR A 201 9.53 11.03 2.70
C TYR A 201 10.96 10.76 3.18
N PRO A 202 11.91 10.52 2.25
CA PRO A 202 13.32 10.27 2.59
C PRO A 202 13.96 11.36 3.46
N GLU A 203 13.60 12.63 3.24
CA GLU A 203 14.09 13.76 4.02
C GLU A 203 13.62 13.70 5.49
N CYS A 204 12.38 13.26 5.71
CA CYS A 204 11.83 13.06 7.04
C CYS A 204 12.55 11.93 7.77
N ILE A 205 12.88 10.83 7.06
CA ILE A 205 13.68 9.72 7.59
C ILE A 205 15.05 10.23 8.02
N LYS A 206 15.75 10.97 7.16
CA LYS A 206 17.06 11.55 7.46
C LYS A 206 17.02 12.50 8.67
N SER A 207 15.98 13.33 8.75
CA SER A 207 15.76 14.23 9.90
C SER A 207 15.57 13.46 11.20
N ALA A 208 14.73 12.42 11.21
CA ALA A 208 14.50 11.59 12.39
C ALA A 208 15.76 10.81 12.82
N LEU A 209 16.56 10.34 11.86
CA LEU A 209 17.85 9.70 12.12
C LEU A 209 18.83 10.68 12.78
N ASN A 210 18.93 11.92 12.30
CA ASN A 210 19.81 12.93 12.89
C ASN A 210 19.46 13.28 14.36
N GLN A 211 18.22 13.00 14.77
CA GLN A 211 17.71 13.23 16.13
C GLN A 211 17.79 11.98 17.02
N SER A 212 18.40 10.90 16.52
CA SER A 212 18.52 9.62 17.22
C SER A 212 19.99 9.31 17.50
N GLU A 213 20.27 8.64 18.61
CA GLU A 213 21.60 8.11 18.92
C GLU A 213 21.88 6.85 18.12
N ASN A 214 20.99 5.88 18.24
CA ASN A 214 20.98 4.65 17.47
C ASN A 214 19.55 4.40 16.99
N ALA A 215 19.39 4.13 15.71
CA ALA A 215 18.08 3.90 15.14
C ALA A 215 18.01 2.68 14.22
N VAL A 216 16.88 2.00 14.27
CA VAL A 216 16.52 0.97 13.29
C VAL A 216 15.35 1.50 12.46
N LEU A 217 15.50 1.45 11.15
CA LEU A 217 14.46 1.84 10.20
C LEU A 217 13.57 0.63 9.88
N VAL A 218 12.33 0.68 10.31
CA VAL A 218 11.27 -0.30 9.95
C VAL A 218 10.59 0.20 8.69
N SER A 219 10.76 -0.51 7.57
CA SER A 219 10.35 -0.02 6.26
C SER A 219 9.78 -1.11 5.36
N SER A 220 9.34 -0.73 4.19
CA SER A 220 8.87 -1.64 3.14
C SER A 220 9.78 -1.56 1.91
N PRO A 221 9.82 -2.61 1.05
CA PRO A 221 10.57 -2.58 -0.19
C PRO A 221 10.24 -1.37 -1.07
N ALA A 222 8.97 -0.98 -1.17
CA ALA A 222 8.54 0.17 -1.96
C ALA A 222 9.17 1.49 -1.48
N MET A 223 9.18 1.73 -0.16
CA MET A 223 9.83 2.92 0.39
C MET A 223 11.36 2.84 0.22
N LEU A 224 11.96 1.70 0.48
CA LEU A 224 13.42 1.52 0.36
C LEU A 224 13.89 1.74 -1.09
N SER A 225 13.10 1.34 -2.08
CA SER A 225 13.38 1.58 -3.50
C SER A 225 13.23 3.05 -3.92
N SER A 226 12.49 3.86 -3.16
CA SER A 226 12.31 5.29 -3.45
C SER A 226 13.45 6.17 -2.91
N ILE A 227 14.36 5.62 -2.13
CA ILE A 227 15.48 6.35 -1.52
C ILE A 227 16.68 6.27 -2.47
N ALA A 228 17.27 7.42 -2.78
CA ALA A 228 18.51 7.51 -3.57
C ALA A 228 19.74 7.20 -2.70
N TRP A 229 19.99 5.91 -2.46
CA TRP A 229 21.02 5.43 -1.53
C TRP A 229 22.45 5.81 -1.92
N ASP A 230 22.70 6.03 -3.19
CA ASP A 230 23.98 6.43 -3.76
C ASP A 230 24.33 7.90 -3.52
N THR A 231 23.32 8.76 -3.42
CA THR A 231 23.48 10.21 -3.29
C THR A 231 23.06 10.76 -1.93
N MET A 232 22.14 10.09 -1.25
CA MET A 232 21.65 10.50 0.06
C MET A 232 22.56 9.95 1.17
N ALA A 233 23.54 10.74 1.64
CA ALA A 233 24.35 10.36 2.81
C ALA A 233 23.46 10.13 4.04
N MET A 234 23.35 8.88 4.46
CA MET A 234 22.60 8.51 5.66
C MET A 234 23.39 8.80 6.94
N PRO A 235 22.71 9.28 8.01
CA PRO A 235 23.35 9.52 9.30
C PRO A 235 23.93 8.22 9.90
N LYS A 236 25.05 8.32 10.61
CA LYS A 236 25.69 7.19 11.30
C LYS A 236 24.84 6.57 12.41
N SER A 237 23.80 7.27 12.84
CA SER A 237 22.80 6.76 13.78
C SER A 237 21.93 5.63 13.20
N LEU A 238 21.85 5.48 11.87
CA LEU A 238 21.19 4.34 11.24
C LEU A 238 22.02 3.07 11.50
N ARG A 239 21.53 2.23 12.39
CA ARG A 239 22.19 0.99 12.87
C ARG A 239 21.60 -0.27 12.27
N GLY A 240 20.50 -0.17 11.54
CA GLY A 240 19.90 -1.30 10.86
C GLY A 240 18.63 -0.94 10.13
N ILE A 241 18.23 -1.82 9.23
CA ILE A 241 16.98 -1.75 8.49
C ILE A 241 16.24 -3.07 8.66
N VAL A 242 14.95 -3.01 8.94
CA VAL A 242 14.04 -4.15 8.90
C VAL A 242 13.02 -3.90 7.79
N SER A 243 12.89 -4.83 6.86
CA SER A 243 12.00 -4.76 5.70
C SER A 243 11.01 -5.92 5.70
N SER A 244 9.76 -5.65 5.36
CA SER A 244 8.72 -6.67 5.16
C SER A 244 7.57 -6.13 4.30
N GLY A 245 6.57 -6.97 4.03
CA GLY A 245 5.40 -6.64 3.23
C GLY A 245 5.57 -6.88 1.72
N GLY A 246 6.74 -7.33 1.30
CA GLY A 246 7.08 -7.69 -0.07
C GLY A 246 8.55 -8.14 -0.17
N ALA A 247 8.96 -8.62 -1.32
CA ALA A 247 10.36 -8.95 -1.58
C ALA A 247 11.15 -7.67 -1.88
N LEU A 248 12.27 -7.47 -1.19
CA LEU A 248 13.22 -6.42 -1.52
C LEU A 248 13.99 -6.84 -2.79
N ALA A 249 14.02 -5.97 -3.80
CA ALA A 249 14.75 -6.23 -5.03
C ALA A 249 16.25 -6.34 -4.75
N GLU A 250 16.92 -7.25 -5.43
CA GLU A 250 18.33 -7.60 -5.16
C GLU A 250 19.27 -6.43 -5.41
N ASP A 251 19.02 -5.66 -6.46
CA ASP A 251 19.76 -4.45 -6.80
C ASP A 251 19.61 -3.37 -5.72
N VAL A 252 18.38 -3.15 -5.24
CA VAL A 252 18.09 -2.21 -4.14
C VAL A 252 18.75 -2.68 -2.85
N SER A 253 18.67 -3.97 -2.52
CA SER A 253 19.33 -4.55 -1.35
C SER A 253 20.85 -4.34 -1.41
N THR A 254 21.46 -4.53 -2.59
CA THR A 254 22.88 -4.30 -2.83
C THR A 254 23.26 -2.83 -2.66
N GLN A 255 22.49 -1.91 -3.21
CA GLN A 255 22.70 -0.46 -3.06
C GLN A 255 22.62 -0.03 -1.59
N ILE A 256 21.62 -0.51 -0.86
CA ILE A 256 21.48 -0.21 0.58
C ILE A 256 22.71 -0.68 1.34
N ARG A 257 23.14 -1.95 1.15
CA ARG A 257 24.29 -2.54 1.85
C ARG A 257 25.60 -1.85 1.52
N ALA A 258 25.74 -1.31 0.31
CA ALA A 258 26.89 -0.49 -0.07
C ALA A 258 26.87 0.90 0.59
N ALA A 259 25.69 1.47 0.79
CA ALA A 259 25.52 2.81 1.35
C ALA A 259 25.61 2.85 2.89
N ILE A 260 25.19 1.78 3.56
CA ILE A 260 25.18 1.69 5.03
C ILE A 260 25.97 0.47 5.50
N HIS A 261 26.79 0.66 6.54
CA HIS A 261 27.53 -0.43 7.19
C HIS A 261 26.72 -0.98 8.38
N ALA A 262 25.49 -1.44 8.11
CA ALA A 262 24.58 -1.92 9.13
C ALA A 262 23.73 -3.09 8.59
N PRO A 263 23.20 -3.99 9.46
CA PRO A 263 22.34 -5.08 9.04
C PRO A 263 21.11 -4.61 8.28
N VAL A 264 20.76 -5.32 7.20
CA VAL A 264 19.52 -5.16 6.45
C VAL A 264 18.80 -6.49 6.50
N VAL A 265 17.76 -6.58 7.33
CA VAL A 265 17.06 -7.83 7.58
C VAL A 265 15.65 -7.77 6.97
N GLU A 266 15.32 -8.77 6.20
CA GLU A 266 13.95 -8.97 5.70
C GLU A 266 13.20 -9.94 6.61
N ILE A 267 11.91 -9.67 6.84
CA ILE A 267 11.00 -10.55 7.57
C ILE A 267 9.97 -11.08 6.58
N TYR A 268 9.84 -12.40 6.52
CA TYR A 268 8.80 -13.11 5.80
C TYR A 268 7.70 -13.54 6.75
N GLY A 269 6.44 -13.32 6.36
CA GLY A 269 5.25 -13.68 7.10
C GLY A 269 3.98 -13.05 6.53
N SER A 270 2.85 -13.31 7.17
CA SER A 270 1.55 -12.76 6.81
C SER A 270 0.77 -12.33 8.06
N THR A 271 -0.42 -11.74 7.87
CA THR A 271 -1.30 -11.42 9.00
C THR A 271 -1.76 -12.69 9.71
N GLU A 272 -2.02 -13.75 8.98
CA GLU A 272 -2.47 -15.04 9.45
C GLU A 272 -1.39 -15.75 10.28
N THR A 273 -0.20 -15.86 9.71
CA THR A 273 0.91 -16.60 10.33
C THR A 273 1.72 -15.79 11.35
N GLY A 274 1.66 -14.45 11.31
CA GLY A 274 2.71 -13.66 11.92
C GLY A 274 4.05 -13.86 11.19
N PRO A 275 5.20 -13.58 11.84
CA PRO A 275 6.50 -13.79 11.24
C PRO A 275 6.82 -15.28 11.12
N ILE A 276 7.42 -15.69 10.01
CA ILE A 276 7.81 -17.08 9.71
C ILE A 276 9.32 -17.23 9.71
N ALA A 277 10.01 -16.32 8.99
CA ALA A 277 11.44 -16.40 8.75
C ALA A 277 12.05 -15.02 8.58
N ILE A 278 13.35 -14.95 8.72
CA ILE A 278 14.18 -13.77 8.44
C ILE A 278 15.29 -14.13 7.45
N ARG A 279 15.83 -13.12 6.77
CA ARG A 279 17.11 -13.21 6.07
C ARG A 279 17.85 -11.87 6.16
N ASP A 280 19.15 -11.93 6.27
CA ASP A 280 20.05 -10.77 6.26
C ASP A 280 20.89 -10.69 4.99
N ASP A 281 20.71 -11.65 4.10
CA ASP A 281 21.28 -11.70 2.76
C ASP A 281 20.16 -11.89 1.71
N ILE A 282 20.56 -12.07 0.45
CA ILE A 282 19.63 -12.28 -0.68
C ILE A 282 19.32 -13.77 -0.94
N HIS A 283 19.87 -14.69 -0.15
CA HIS A 283 19.88 -16.10 -0.49
C HIS A 283 18.76 -16.88 0.16
N LEU A 284 18.92 -17.30 1.42
CA LEU A 284 18.01 -18.24 2.06
C LEU A 284 17.25 -17.61 3.22
N TRP A 285 15.99 -17.96 3.32
CA TRP A 285 15.16 -17.64 4.47
C TRP A 285 15.48 -18.57 5.63
N GLN A 286 15.78 -18.00 6.79
CA GLN A 286 16.03 -18.71 8.03
C GLN A 286 14.75 -18.72 8.86
N ARG A 287 14.23 -19.92 9.18
CA ARG A 287 13.04 -20.04 10.03
C ARG A 287 13.27 -19.42 11.41
N LEU A 288 12.24 -18.83 11.97
CA LEU A 288 12.30 -18.32 13.35
C LEU A 288 12.37 -19.46 14.37
N PRO A 289 13.05 -19.25 15.52
CA PRO A 289 13.04 -20.21 16.62
C PRO A 289 11.62 -20.56 17.07
N ASN A 290 11.45 -21.74 17.69
CA ASN A 290 10.17 -22.22 18.20
C ASN A 290 9.04 -22.34 17.14
N SER A 291 9.41 -22.57 15.88
CA SER A 291 8.50 -22.89 14.80
C SER A 291 8.85 -24.19 14.11
N GLN A 292 7.87 -24.82 13.52
CA GLN A 292 8.02 -25.95 12.61
C GLN A 292 7.45 -25.55 11.26
N LEU A 293 8.18 -25.90 10.20
CA LEU A 293 7.80 -25.64 8.83
C LEU A 293 7.74 -26.95 8.06
N GLY A 294 6.83 -27.04 7.10
CA GLY A 294 6.76 -28.15 6.17
C GLY A 294 5.98 -27.75 4.92
N GLN A 295 5.75 -28.70 4.05
CA GLN A 295 5.04 -28.52 2.79
C GLN A 295 3.84 -29.44 2.71
N ASP A 296 2.81 -29.02 1.99
CA ASP A 296 1.71 -29.88 1.59
C ASP A 296 2.01 -30.60 0.25
N GLU A 297 1.03 -31.33 -0.29
CA GLU A 297 1.13 -32.05 -1.57
C GLU A 297 1.35 -31.13 -2.80
N GLN A 298 1.22 -29.82 -2.63
CA GLN A 298 1.41 -28.81 -3.68
C GLN A 298 2.69 -27.99 -3.49
N ASP A 299 3.56 -28.45 -2.61
CA ASP A 299 4.80 -27.76 -2.18
C ASP A 299 4.53 -26.42 -1.47
N ALA A 300 3.29 -26.19 -1.00
CA ALA A 300 2.95 -24.98 -0.29
C ALA A 300 3.32 -25.08 1.20
N LEU A 301 3.94 -24.03 1.69
CA LEU A 301 4.46 -23.93 3.05
C LEU A 301 3.33 -23.94 4.08
N TRP A 302 3.47 -24.74 5.12
CA TRP A 302 2.72 -24.58 6.37
C TRP A 302 3.65 -24.26 7.54
N ILE A 303 3.08 -23.64 8.57
CA ILE A 303 3.78 -23.31 9.81
C ILE A 303 2.97 -23.73 11.04
N GLU A 304 3.65 -24.25 12.05
CA GLU A 304 3.21 -24.38 13.42
C GLU A 304 4.19 -23.61 14.33
N ALA A 305 3.68 -22.80 15.23
CA ALA A 305 4.49 -22.00 16.14
C ALA A 305 3.72 -21.63 17.41
N ASP A 306 4.43 -21.25 18.46
CA ASP A 306 3.80 -20.90 19.75
C ASP A 306 3.09 -19.52 19.73
N TRP A 307 3.16 -18.78 18.62
CA TRP A 307 2.38 -17.55 18.35
C TRP A 307 1.24 -17.75 17.35
N ILE A 308 0.89 -19.00 17.05
CA ILE A 308 -0.20 -19.37 16.13
C ILE A 308 -1.07 -20.41 16.82
N SER A 309 -2.37 -20.39 16.55
CA SER A 309 -3.28 -21.43 17.04
C SER A 309 -3.30 -22.63 16.10
N GLY A 310 -2.44 -23.60 16.35
CA GLY A 310 -2.33 -24.81 15.51
C GLY A 310 -1.49 -24.59 14.26
N ARG A 311 -1.85 -25.28 13.17
CA ARG A 311 -1.16 -25.21 11.89
C ARG A 311 -1.82 -24.18 10.98
N GLU A 312 -1.02 -23.26 10.44
CA GLU A 312 -1.45 -22.33 9.40
C GLU A 312 -0.86 -22.73 8.04
N GLN A 313 -1.73 -22.95 7.06
CA GLN A 313 -1.37 -23.25 5.70
C GLN A 313 -1.23 -21.95 4.91
N THR A 314 -0.08 -21.73 4.29
CA THR A 314 0.11 -20.61 3.36
C THR A 314 -0.18 -21.04 1.93
N ALA A 315 -0.23 -20.08 1.02
CA ALA A 315 -0.23 -20.36 -0.42
C ALA A 315 1.17 -20.21 -1.05
N ASP A 316 2.20 -20.03 -0.23
CA ASP A 316 3.57 -19.78 -0.70
C ASP A 316 4.29 -21.10 -0.94
N VAL A 317 4.78 -21.31 -2.16
CA VAL A 317 5.57 -22.48 -2.55
C VAL A 317 7.02 -22.24 -2.17
N VAL A 318 7.61 -23.21 -1.50
CA VAL A 318 9.00 -23.14 -1.04
C VAL A 318 9.82 -24.32 -1.54
N GLU A 319 11.12 -24.16 -1.53
CA GLU A 319 12.10 -25.23 -1.72
C GLU A 319 13.02 -25.23 -0.48
N PHE A 320 12.99 -26.33 0.27
CA PHE A 320 13.86 -26.48 1.44
C PHE A 320 15.28 -26.84 1.02
N GLU A 321 16.25 -26.21 1.68
CA GLU A 321 17.68 -26.51 1.59
C GLU A 321 18.22 -26.81 3.00
N ASP A 322 19.44 -27.34 3.12
CA ASP A 322 20.03 -27.76 4.39
C ASP A 322 20.06 -26.65 5.44
N SER A 323 20.25 -25.39 5.03
CA SER A 323 20.42 -24.25 5.94
C SER A 323 19.23 -23.28 5.93
N GLY A 324 18.14 -23.58 5.22
CA GLY A 324 16.99 -22.67 5.11
C GLY A 324 16.03 -23.05 4.00
N PHE A 325 15.35 -22.07 3.40
CA PHE A 325 14.45 -22.30 2.26
C PHE A 325 14.42 -21.12 1.29
N ARG A 326 14.02 -21.40 0.05
CA ARG A 326 13.71 -20.39 -0.98
C ARG A 326 12.23 -20.23 -1.15
N LEU A 327 11.76 -19.02 -1.34
CA LEU A 327 10.40 -18.74 -1.79
C LEU A 327 10.38 -18.78 -3.32
N LEU A 328 9.61 -19.72 -3.86
CA LEU A 328 9.46 -19.91 -5.32
C LEU A 328 8.30 -19.09 -5.89
N GLY A 329 7.37 -18.67 -5.03
CA GLY A 329 6.18 -17.92 -5.39
C GLY A 329 4.95 -18.44 -4.66
N ARG A 330 3.76 -18.04 -5.11
CA ARG A 330 2.49 -18.49 -4.49
C ARG A 330 1.77 -19.48 -5.39
N CYS A 331 1.10 -20.46 -4.83
CA CYS A 331 0.27 -21.43 -5.58
C CYS A 331 -0.77 -20.71 -6.46
N ASP A 332 -1.37 -19.64 -5.95
CA ASP A 332 -2.33 -18.82 -6.69
C ASP A 332 -1.67 -17.92 -7.75
N ARG A 333 -0.34 -17.78 -7.72
CA ARG A 333 0.51 -17.09 -8.71
C ARG A 333 1.30 -18.07 -9.59
N ILE A 334 1.13 -19.37 -9.40
CA ILE A 334 1.61 -20.43 -10.28
C ILE A 334 0.40 -20.98 -11.02
N VAL A 335 0.38 -20.81 -12.31
CA VAL A 335 -0.75 -21.25 -13.15
C VAL A 335 -0.31 -22.37 -14.08
N LYS A 336 -1.19 -23.36 -14.25
CA LYS A 336 -1.00 -24.39 -15.27
C LYS A 336 -1.55 -23.87 -16.60
N ILE A 337 -0.67 -23.72 -17.60
CA ILE A 337 -1.05 -23.31 -18.96
C ILE A 337 -0.60 -24.42 -19.89
N GLY A 338 -1.57 -25.12 -20.49
CA GLY A 338 -1.31 -26.42 -21.12
C GLY A 338 -0.87 -27.43 -20.05
N ASP A 339 0.25 -28.08 -20.26
CA ASP A 339 0.79 -29.09 -19.33
C ASP A 339 1.93 -28.55 -18.45
N LYS A 340 2.23 -27.23 -18.51
CA LYS A 340 3.35 -26.63 -17.80
C LYS A 340 2.88 -25.71 -16.68
N ARG A 341 3.56 -25.80 -15.50
CA ARG A 341 3.43 -24.87 -14.41
C ARG A 341 4.25 -23.61 -14.71
N THR A 342 3.64 -22.45 -14.66
CA THR A 342 4.26 -21.15 -14.97
C THR A 342 4.12 -20.21 -13.81
N SER A 343 5.22 -19.66 -13.32
CA SER A 343 5.23 -18.63 -12.30
C SER A 343 4.92 -17.26 -12.92
N LEU A 344 3.81 -16.67 -12.56
CA LEU A 344 3.43 -15.32 -13.00
C LEU A 344 4.43 -14.26 -12.51
N VAL A 345 4.94 -14.45 -11.30
CA VAL A 345 5.96 -13.54 -10.70
C VAL A 345 7.27 -13.58 -11.48
N SER A 346 7.66 -14.75 -12.02
CA SER A 346 8.86 -14.83 -12.87
C SER A 346 8.72 -14.01 -14.15
N ILE A 347 7.53 -14.03 -14.76
CA ILE A 347 7.25 -13.22 -15.96
C ILE A 347 7.24 -11.72 -15.61
N GLU A 348 6.63 -11.35 -14.48
CA GLU A 348 6.60 -9.97 -14.00
C GLU A 348 8.03 -9.43 -13.79
N ARG A 349 8.91 -10.21 -13.13
CA ARG A 349 10.31 -9.82 -12.93
C ARG A 349 11.07 -9.58 -14.24
N GLN A 350 10.82 -10.37 -15.27
CA GLN A 350 11.46 -10.18 -16.57
C GLN A 350 10.95 -8.91 -17.25
N LEU A 351 9.64 -8.64 -17.18
CA LEU A 351 9.09 -7.40 -17.71
C LEU A 351 9.62 -6.16 -17.01
N LEU A 352 9.77 -6.21 -15.68
CA LEU A 352 10.31 -5.10 -14.88
C LEU A 352 11.78 -4.77 -15.18
N GLN A 353 12.52 -5.68 -15.82
CA GLN A 353 13.89 -5.41 -16.31
C GLN A 353 13.91 -4.61 -17.62
N HIS A 354 12.76 -4.50 -18.29
CA HIS A 354 12.66 -3.78 -19.55
C HIS A 354 12.54 -2.27 -19.32
N PRO A 355 13.31 -1.41 -20.02
CA PRO A 355 13.34 0.05 -19.78
C PRO A 355 12.00 0.76 -20.01
N PHE A 356 11.06 0.10 -20.72
CA PHE A 356 9.72 0.64 -20.98
C PHE A 356 8.69 0.31 -19.91
N VAL A 357 9.05 -0.53 -18.93
CA VAL A 357 8.12 -1.04 -17.91
C VAL A 357 8.48 -0.48 -16.54
N GLU A 358 7.58 0.28 -15.95
CA GLU A 358 7.68 0.77 -14.57
C GLU A 358 7.11 -0.22 -13.58
N ASP A 359 5.96 -0.82 -13.93
CA ASP A 359 5.24 -1.77 -13.09
C ASP A 359 4.45 -2.74 -13.96
N CYS A 360 4.16 -3.94 -13.44
CA CYS A 360 3.31 -4.87 -14.17
C CYS A 360 2.57 -5.82 -13.24
N TYR A 361 1.46 -6.33 -13.74
CA TYR A 361 0.68 -7.37 -13.10
C TYR A 361 0.21 -8.38 -14.14
N ILE A 362 0.50 -9.65 -13.92
CA ILE A 362 0.12 -10.74 -14.82
C ILE A 362 -0.84 -11.67 -14.12
N ALA A 363 -1.93 -12.00 -14.78
CA ALA A 363 -2.87 -13.00 -14.30
C ALA A 363 -3.52 -13.74 -15.49
N ARG A 364 -4.32 -14.76 -15.18
CA ARG A 364 -5.14 -15.41 -16.19
C ARG A 364 -6.24 -14.46 -16.63
N HIS A 365 -6.46 -14.34 -17.94
CA HIS A 365 -7.57 -13.57 -18.48
C HIS A 365 -8.91 -14.11 -17.94
N PRO A 366 -9.88 -13.25 -17.54
CA PRO A 366 -11.11 -13.69 -16.91
C PRO A 366 -11.90 -14.75 -17.69
N GLU A 367 -11.96 -14.63 -19.01
CA GLU A 367 -12.75 -15.51 -19.88
C GLU A 367 -11.90 -16.48 -20.72
N GLN A 368 -10.59 -16.22 -20.84
CA GLN A 368 -9.74 -17.00 -21.72
C GLN A 368 -8.72 -17.80 -20.92
N ASN A 369 -8.47 -19.05 -21.30
CA ASN A 369 -7.42 -19.84 -20.68
C ASN A 369 -6.03 -19.44 -21.21
N ARG A 370 -5.68 -18.16 -21.08
CA ARG A 370 -4.42 -17.54 -21.47
C ARG A 370 -4.04 -16.45 -20.49
N LEU A 371 -2.78 -16.06 -20.48
CA LEU A 371 -2.32 -14.96 -19.64
C LEU A 371 -2.68 -13.59 -20.25
N ALA A 372 -2.99 -12.66 -19.36
CA ALA A 372 -3.10 -11.23 -19.64
C ALA A 372 -2.07 -10.47 -18.79
N ALA A 373 -1.46 -9.45 -19.38
CA ALA A 373 -0.53 -8.53 -18.74
C ALA A 373 -1.15 -7.13 -18.67
N TRP A 374 -1.13 -6.54 -17.49
CA TRP A 374 -1.44 -5.14 -17.26
C TRP A 374 -0.14 -4.44 -16.88
N VAL A 375 0.31 -3.52 -17.74
CA VAL A 375 1.67 -2.94 -17.69
C VAL A 375 1.58 -1.43 -17.50
N GLY A 376 2.22 -0.94 -16.45
CA GLY A 376 2.53 0.47 -16.26
C GLY A 376 3.79 0.81 -17.04
N LEU A 377 3.69 1.79 -17.92
CA LEU A 377 4.79 2.20 -18.77
C LEU A 377 5.60 3.34 -18.16
N THR A 378 6.91 3.28 -18.30
CA THR A 378 7.78 4.45 -18.09
C THR A 378 7.50 5.53 -19.11
N GLU A 379 8.04 6.72 -18.92
CA GLU A 379 7.98 7.79 -19.94
C GLU A 379 8.56 7.32 -21.29
N ALA A 380 9.66 6.59 -21.27
CA ALA A 380 10.25 5.99 -22.47
C ALA A 380 9.29 4.98 -23.13
N GLY A 381 8.60 4.17 -22.34
CA GLY A 381 7.59 3.22 -22.82
C GLY A 381 6.35 3.91 -23.42
N ILE A 382 5.89 4.99 -22.81
CA ILE A 382 4.80 5.82 -23.35
C ILE A 382 5.22 6.46 -24.69
N ASN A 383 6.44 6.98 -24.77
CA ASN A 383 6.97 7.53 -26.02
C ASN A 383 7.10 6.44 -27.11
N ALA A 384 7.57 5.25 -26.78
CA ALA A 384 7.59 4.11 -27.70
C ALA A 384 6.18 3.75 -28.17
N PHE A 385 5.18 3.72 -27.26
CA PHE A 385 3.78 3.50 -27.62
C PHE A 385 3.26 4.57 -28.62
N ARG A 386 3.61 5.84 -28.41
CA ARG A 386 3.19 6.98 -29.25
C ARG A 386 3.84 6.93 -30.64
N GLU A 387 5.13 6.62 -30.73
CA GLU A 387 5.92 6.75 -31.96
C GLU A 387 6.00 5.47 -32.81
N GLN A 388 5.83 4.32 -32.18
CA GLN A 388 5.94 3.02 -32.87
C GLN A 388 4.60 2.24 -32.87
N GLY A 389 3.66 2.69 -32.06
CA GLY A 389 2.36 2.08 -31.91
C GLY A 389 2.33 0.85 -30.99
N ARG A 390 1.11 0.49 -30.60
CA ARG A 390 0.82 -0.58 -29.64
C ARG A 390 1.38 -1.95 -30.06
N ARG A 391 1.35 -2.27 -31.36
CA ARG A 391 1.79 -3.60 -31.87
C ARG A 391 3.29 -3.77 -31.74
N ALA A 392 4.07 -2.76 -32.05
CA ALA A 392 5.53 -2.78 -31.94
C ALA A 392 5.96 -2.94 -30.48
N LEU A 393 5.38 -2.16 -29.58
CA LEU A 393 5.64 -2.27 -28.14
C LEU A 393 5.32 -3.67 -27.60
N ILE A 394 4.18 -4.27 -27.97
CA ILE A 394 3.84 -5.64 -27.56
C ILE A 394 4.85 -6.65 -28.10
N ALA A 395 5.31 -6.50 -29.33
CA ALA A 395 6.28 -7.41 -29.92
C ALA A 395 7.62 -7.37 -29.17
N GLU A 396 8.08 -6.19 -28.80
CA GLU A 396 9.30 -5.97 -28.04
C GLU A 396 9.20 -6.56 -26.63
N LEU A 397 8.13 -6.27 -25.89
CA LEU A 397 7.90 -6.85 -24.56
C LEU A 397 7.75 -8.38 -24.59
N LYS A 398 7.11 -8.94 -25.62
CA LYS A 398 7.07 -10.39 -25.83
C LYS A 398 8.44 -11.00 -26.06
N GLN A 399 9.30 -10.33 -26.82
CA GLN A 399 10.67 -10.78 -27.07
C GLN A 399 11.49 -10.81 -25.77
N ALA A 400 11.33 -9.81 -24.90
CA ALA A 400 12.01 -9.78 -23.60
C ALA A 400 11.62 -10.98 -22.70
N ILE A 401 10.37 -11.43 -22.76
CA ILE A 401 9.91 -12.61 -22.00
C ILE A 401 10.36 -13.91 -22.67
N ALA A 402 10.31 -13.98 -23.99
CA ALA A 402 10.53 -15.21 -24.76
C ALA A 402 11.93 -15.82 -24.59
N ALA A 403 12.91 -15.02 -24.16
CA ALA A 403 14.27 -15.50 -23.92
C ALA A 403 14.34 -16.55 -22.79
N ASN A 404 13.45 -16.45 -21.78
CA ASN A 404 13.53 -17.26 -20.56
C ASN A 404 12.20 -17.96 -20.19
N GLN A 405 11.19 -17.88 -21.05
CA GLN A 405 9.87 -18.47 -20.80
C GLN A 405 9.39 -19.31 -21.98
N ASP A 406 8.59 -20.32 -21.67
CA ASP A 406 7.89 -21.07 -22.69
C ASP A 406 6.89 -20.22 -23.46
N LYS A 407 6.69 -20.52 -24.75
CA LYS A 407 5.72 -19.82 -25.61
C LYS A 407 4.30 -19.77 -25.04
N SER A 408 3.90 -20.80 -24.28
CA SER A 408 2.59 -20.86 -23.62
C SER A 408 2.45 -19.87 -22.45
N ALA A 409 3.57 -19.49 -21.84
CA ALA A 409 3.66 -18.56 -20.71
C ALA A 409 3.69 -17.09 -21.13
N ILE A 410 3.85 -16.81 -22.42
CA ILE A 410 3.86 -15.43 -22.92
C ILE A 410 2.42 -14.88 -22.90
N PRO A 411 2.16 -13.74 -22.25
CA PRO A 411 0.84 -13.13 -22.21
C PRO A 411 0.29 -12.88 -23.62
N ARG A 412 -0.98 -13.25 -23.82
CA ARG A 412 -1.64 -13.06 -25.10
C ARG A 412 -2.41 -11.75 -25.16
N PHE A 413 -2.91 -11.32 -24.00
CA PHE A 413 -3.67 -10.09 -23.84
C PHE A 413 -2.80 -9.07 -23.10
N TRP A 414 -2.81 -7.83 -23.57
CA TRP A 414 -2.00 -6.75 -23.02
C TRP A 414 -2.89 -5.55 -22.76
N ARG A 415 -2.66 -4.88 -21.63
CA ARG A 415 -3.27 -3.62 -21.26
C ARG A 415 -2.17 -2.69 -20.76
N PHE A 416 -2.23 -1.44 -21.16
CA PHE A 416 -1.24 -0.43 -20.82
C PHE A 416 -1.86 0.71 -20.03
N THR A 417 -1.11 1.23 -19.08
CA THR A 417 -1.44 2.42 -18.29
C THR A 417 -0.15 3.17 -17.96
N ASP A 418 -0.26 4.40 -17.56
CA ASP A 418 0.85 5.17 -16.99
C ASP A 418 1.17 4.73 -15.56
N LYS A 419 0.14 4.30 -14.79
CA LYS A 419 0.31 3.86 -13.40
C LYS A 419 -0.67 2.76 -13.05
N LEU A 420 -0.18 1.69 -12.42
CA LEU A 420 -1.04 0.64 -11.89
C LEU A 420 -1.69 1.06 -10.57
N PRO A 421 -3.00 0.77 -10.37
CA PRO A 421 -3.71 1.11 -9.15
C PRO A 421 -3.39 0.11 -8.02
N ARG A 422 -2.24 0.29 -7.38
CA ARG A 422 -1.86 -0.49 -6.20
C ARG A 422 -2.45 0.13 -4.93
N ASN A 423 -2.93 -0.72 -4.04
CA ASN A 423 -3.40 -0.28 -2.72
C ASN A 423 -2.21 0.06 -1.79
N SER A 424 -2.50 0.50 -0.57
CA SER A 424 -1.48 0.82 0.45
C SER A 424 -0.55 -0.35 0.83
N GLN A 425 -0.91 -1.58 0.44
CA GLN A 425 -0.09 -2.79 0.60
C GLN A 425 0.61 -3.20 -0.70
N SER A 426 0.70 -2.31 -1.67
CA SER A 426 1.30 -2.57 -3.00
C SER A 426 0.63 -3.71 -3.80
N LYS A 427 -0.63 -4.06 -3.47
CA LYS A 427 -1.38 -5.13 -4.14
C LYS A 427 -2.31 -4.56 -5.21
N ILE A 428 -2.45 -5.29 -6.32
CA ILE A 428 -3.45 -5.03 -7.36
C ILE A 428 -4.77 -5.72 -6.97
N ASN A 429 -5.87 -4.98 -7.08
CA ASN A 429 -7.20 -5.57 -6.93
C ASN A 429 -7.55 -6.42 -8.15
N LYS A 430 -7.88 -7.70 -7.91
CA LYS A 430 -8.24 -8.65 -8.97
C LYS A 430 -9.48 -8.23 -9.75
N LEU A 431 -10.45 -7.57 -9.11
CA LEU A 431 -11.63 -7.05 -9.79
C LEU A 431 -11.26 -5.94 -10.77
N ALA A 432 -10.38 -5.00 -10.38
CA ALA A 432 -9.88 -3.95 -11.26
C ALA A 432 -9.12 -4.53 -12.46
N PHE A 433 -8.30 -5.56 -12.25
CA PHE A 433 -7.62 -6.26 -13.34
C PHE A 433 -8.63 -6.92 -14.31
N ASN A 434 -9.63 -7.63 -13.77
CA ASN A 434 -10.66 -8.27 -14.59
C ASN A 434 -11.42 -7.23 -15.42
N GLN A 435 -11.80 -6.11 -14.81
CA GLN A 435 -12.48 -5.01 -15.47
C GLN A 435 -11.67 -4.45 -16.63
N VAL A 436 -10.40 -4.12 -16.41
CA VAL A 436 -9.50 -3.62 -17.48
C VAL A 436 -9.33 -4.63 -18.61
N CYS A 437 -9.32 -5.95 -18.32
CA CYS A 437 -9.26 -6.97 -19.35
C CYS A 437 -10.52 -7.02 -20.22
N MET A 438 -11.70 -6.81 -19.64
CA MET A 438 -13.00 -6.99 -20.27
C MET A 438 -13.57 -5.73 -20.90
N GLU A 439 -13.36 -4.59 -20.28
CA GLU A 439 -13.94 -3.32 -20.71
C GLU A 439 -13.06 -2.57 -21.70
N SER A 440 -13.70 -1.86 -22.61
CA SER A 440 -13.02 -0.92 -23.52
C SER A 440 -13.20 0.49 -22.96
N MET A 441 -12.11 1.23 -22.83
CA MET A 441 -12.17 2.64 -22.45
C MET A 441 -12.63 3.46 -23.66
N LEU A 442 -13.73 4.21 -23.49
CA LEU A 442 -14.32 5.06 -24.52
C LEU A 442 -14.07 6.54 -24.25
N ASP A 443 -13.82 6.90 -22.99
CA ASP A 443 -13.74 8.26 -22.51
C ASP A 443 -12.39 8.58 -21.90
N PRO A 444 -12.01 9.87 -21.86
CA PRO A 444 -10.88 10.34 -21.07
C PRO A 444 -11.12 10.15 -19.57
N ILE A 445 -10.03 10.17 -18.83
CA ILE A 445 -10.09 10.28 -17.37
C ILE A 445 -10.32 11.75 -17.02
N TRP A 446 -11.55 12.10 -16.66
CA TRP A 446 -11.96 13.47 -16.36
C TRP A 446 -11.68 13.85 -14.89
N SER A 447 -11.22 15.09 -14.68
CA SER A 447 -11.17 15.73 -13.36
C SER A 447 -12.55 16.22 -12.91
N LYS A 448 -12.62 16.80 -11.71
CA LYS A 448 -13.80 17.61 -11.32
C LYS A 448 -13.80 18.92 -12.12
N PRO A 449 -14.94 19.34 -12.68
CA PRO A 449 -15.04 20.59 -13.41
C PRO A 449 -15.03 21.81 -12.48
N GLU A 450 -14.45 22.88 -12.96
CA GLU A 450 -14.55 24.22 -12.38
C GLU A 450 -15.63 25.01 -13.12
N ARG A 451 -16.50 25.73 -12.38
CA ARG A 451 -17.59 26.54 -12.94
C ARG A 451 -17.52 27.95 -12.37
N ASP A 452 -17.49 28.93 -13.26
CA ASP A 452 -17.56 30.34 -12.92
C ASP A 452 -18.51 31.06 -13.88
N GLY A 453 -19.74 31.31 -13.44
CA GLY A 453 -20.79 31.93 -14.22
C GLY A 453 -21.04 31.19 -15.55
N ASN A 454 -20.68 31.84 -16.64
CA ASN A 454 -20.82 31.33 -18.00
C ASN A 454 -19.58 30.58 -18.52
N GLN A 455 -18.65 30.25 -17.65
CA GLN A 455 -17.45 29.47 -17.97
C GLN A 455 -17.47 28.11 -17.29
N TYR A 456 -16.94 27.11 -17.99
CA TYR A 456 -16.77 25.75 -17.50
C TYR A 456 -15.41 25.25 -17.99
N VAL A 457 -14.58 24.83 -17.05
CA VAL A 457 -13.24 24.31 -17.31
C VAL A 457 -13.13 22.92 -16.74
N ILE A 458 -12.66 21.96 -17.52
CA ILE A 458 -12.44 20.59 -17.08
C ILE A 458 -11.15 20.06 -17.68
N LYS A 459 -10.35 19.38 -16.85
CA LYS A 459 -9.15 18.70 -17.31
C LYS A 459 -9.46 17.23 -17.59
N GLY A 460 -8.79 16.69 -18.59
CA GLY A 460 -8.90 15.30 -18.96
C GLY A 460 -7.55 14.70 -19.30
N LYS A 461 -7.44 13.38 -19.24
CA LYS A 461 -6.28 12.62 -19.67
C LYS A 461 -6.68 11.53 -20.64
N VAL A 462 -5.98 11.39 -21.76
CA VAL A 462 -6.23 10.36 -22.76
C VAL A 462 -5.66 9.01 -22.27
N PRO A 463 -6.48 8.00 -21.99
CA PRO A 463 -5.98 6.69 -21.59
C PRO A 463 -5.18 6.02 -22.72
N LEU A 464 -4.13 5.25 -22.37
CA LEU A 464 -3.36 4.46 -23.35
C LEU A 464 -4.20 3.37 -24.02
N GLU A 465 -5.24 2.85 -23.35
CA GLU A 465 -6.17 1.83 -23.87
C GLU A 465 -7.48 2.40 -24.42
N LEU A 466 -7.51 3.69 -24.76
CA LEU A 466 -8.68 4.27 -25.42
C LEU A 466 -8.98 3.48 -26.70
N ARG A 467 -10.20 2.99 -26.84
CA ARG A 467 -10.62 2.09 -27.93
C ARG A 467 -10.26 2.62 -29.32
N PHE A 468 -10.47 3.91 -29.51
CA PHE A 468 -10.31 4.57 -30.83
C PHE A 468 -8.86 4.63 -31.33
N LEU A 469 -7.87 4.48 -30.44
CA LEU A 469 -6.45 4.51 -30.81
C LEU A 469 -6.00 3.27 -31.62
N LYS A 470 -6.76 2.16 -31.57
CA LYS A 470 -6.39 0.91 -32.25
C LYS A 470 -6.55 0.97 -33.76
N ASP A 471 -7.54 1.72 -34.20
CA ASP A 471 -8.00 1.76 -35.59
C ASP A 471 -7.67 3.08 -36.30
N HIS A 472 -7.07 4.06 -35.57
CA HIS A 472 -6.74 5.37 -36.10
C HIS A 472 -5.22 5.59 -36.02
N PHE A 473 -4.55 5.28 -37.11
CA PHE A 473 -3.11 5.29 -37.35
C PHE A 473 -2.31 4.39 -36.39
N ALA A 474 -2.24 3.10 -36.72
CA ALA A 474 -1.67 2.06 -35.86
C ALA A 474 -0.22 2.34 -35.40
N GLU A 475 0.59 3.05 -36.20
CA GLU A 475 1.98 3.41 -35.92
C GLU A 475 2.11 4.83 -35.35
N PHE A 476 1.06 5.62 -35.42
CA PHE A 476 1.00 6.99 -34.88
C PHE A 476 -0.39 7.22 -34.25
N PRO A 477 -0.67 6.60 -33.10
CA PRO A 477 -2.00 6.65 -32.49
C PRO A 477 -2.38 8.06 -32.06
N LEU A 478 -3.61 8.47 -32.42
CA LEU A 478 -4.20 9.75 -32.05
C LEU A 478 -5.71 9.60 -31.85
N VAL A 479 -6.30 10.57 -31.17
CA VAL A 479 -7.75 10.63 -30.98
C VAL A 479 -8.40 11.19 -32.25
N PRO A 480 -9.40 10.50 -32.85
CA PRO A 480 -10.12 11.04 -33.99
C PRO A 480 -10.86 12.34 -33.61
N GLY A 481 -10.79 13.37 -34.45
CA GLY A 481 -11.45 14.65 -34.19
C GLY A 481 -12.96 14.54 -33.96
N VAL A 482 -13.63 13.54 -34.55
CA VAL A 482 -15.06 13.28 -34.30
C VAL A 482 -15.31 12.81 -32.85
N ILE A 483 -14.37 12.11 -32.26
CA ILE A 483 -14.43 11.66 -30.85
C ILE A 483 -14.16 12.86 -29.92
N GLU A 484 -13.22 13.74 -30.26
CA GLU A 484 -13.03 15.00 -29.51
C GLU A 484 -14.32 15.82 -29.49
N LEU A 485 -15.01 15.95 -30.62
CA LEU A 485 -16.29 16.65 -30.72
C LEU A 485 -17.40 15.95 -29.91
N GLN A 486 -17.43 14.63 -29.88
CA GLN A 486 -18.37 13.89 -29.06
C GLN A 486 -18.17 14.24 -27.58
N TRP A 487 -16.95 14.14 -27.05
CA TRP A 487 -16.64 14.49 -25.66
C TRP A 487 -16.98 15.95 -25.35
N ILE A 488 -16.65 16.88 -26.26
CA ILE A 488 -16.99 18.30 -26.11
C ILE A 488 -18.50 18.48 -26.03
N SER A 489 -19.27 17.80 -26.88
CA SER A 489 -20.75 17.85 -26.88
C SER A 489 -21.33 17.33 -25.57
N GLU A 490 -20.81 16.20 -25.05
CA GLU A 490 -21.23 15.64 -23.78
C GLU A 490 -20.95 16.61 -22.61
N LYS A 491 -19.76 17.24 -22.60
CA LYS A 491 -19.41 18.24 -21.57
C LYS A 491 -20.22 19.53 -21.69
N MET A 492 -20.64 19.93 -22.88
CA MET A 492 -21.61 21.04 -23.05
C MET A 492 -22.96 20.70 -22.43
N GLN A 493 -23.45 19.46 -22.58
CA GLN A 493 -24.69 19.01 -21.96
C GLN A 493 -24.57 18.96 -20.43
N ASP A 494 -23.44 18.45 -19.90
CA ASP A 494 -23.14 18.46 -18.46
C ASP A 494 -23.10 19.90 -17.90
N PHE A 495 -22.54 20.84 -18.65
CA PHE A 495 -22.45 22.25 -18.26
C PHE A 495 -23.82 22.92 -18.16
N LEU A 496 -24.68 22.73 -19.15
CA LEU A 496 -25.99 23.34 -19.18
C LEU A 496 -27.08 22.51 -18.45
N GLY A 497 -26.76 21.29 -18.02
CA GLY A 497 -27.66 20.41 -17.26
C GLY A 497 -28.88 19.93 -18.08
N ARG A 498 -28.75 19.88 -19.40
CA ARG A 498 -29.83 19.47 -20.32
C ARG A 498 -29.29 18.88 -21.63
N SER A 499 -30.07 18.08 -22.30
CA SER A 499 -29.81 17.66 -23.69
C SER A 499 -29.76 18.86 -24.62
N LEU A 500 -28.84 18.87 -25.54
CA LEU A 500 -28.61 19.95 -26.47
C LEU A 500 -28.83 19.50 -27.91
N ASN A 501 -29.55 20.30 -28.67
CA ASN A 501 -29.65 20.15 -30.12
C ASN A 501 -28.80 21.22 -30.80
N PHE A 502 -27.84 20.78 -31.60
CA PHE A 502 -26.92 21.65 -32.31
C PHE A 502 -27.47 21.93 -33.72
N SER A 503 -27.48 23.21 -34.13
CA SER A 503 -27.78 23.59 -35.51
C SER A 503 -26.56 23.52 -36.41
N SER A 504 -25.44 23.98 -35.89
CA SER A 504 -24.14 23.97 -36.57
C SER A 504 -22.97 24.17 -35.61
N ILE A 505 -21.79 23.86 -36.07
CA ILE A 505 -20.55 24.24 -35.40
C ILE A 505 -19.79 25.18 -36.35
N ASP A 506 -19.66 26.44 -35.94
CA ASP A 506 -18.94 27.46 -36.71
C ASP A 506 -17.49 27.51 -36.28
N ARG A 507 -16.63 27.91 -37.22
CA ARG A 507 -15.19 28.12 -37.01
C ARG A 507 -14.47 26.91 -36.41
N LEU A 508 -14.96 25.71 -36.73
CA LEU A 508 -14.32 24.47 -36.28
C LEU A 508 -12.89 24.40 -36.87
N LYS A 509 -11.92 24.18 -35.97
CA LYS A 509 -10.53 24.00 -36.31
C LYS A 509 -9.92 22.87 -35.51
N PHE A 510 -9.19 21.98 -36.20
CA PHE A 510 -8.27 21.01 -35.61
C PHE A 510 -6.86 21.47 -35.98
N GLN A 511 -6.00 21.72 -34.98
CA GLN A 511 -4.72 22.36 -35.16
C GLN A 511 -3.57 21.48 -34.65
N HIS A 512 -3.78 20.77 -33.58
CA HIS A 512 -2.81 19.85 -32.99
C HIS A 512 -3.46 18.49 -32.70
N PHE A 513 -2.67 17.41 -32.69
CA PHE A 513 -3.19 16.08 -32.44
C PHE A 513 -3.28 15.81 -30.93
N LEU A 514 -4.40 15.25 -30.52
CA LEU A 514 -4.56 14.71 -29.17
C LEU A 514 -4.10 13.26 -29.15
N ARG A 515 -3.08 12.95 -28.36
CA ARG A 515 -2.37 11.68 -28.39
C ARG A 515 -2.51 10.87 -27.09
N PRO A 516 -2.22 9.57 -27.09
CA PRO A 516 -2.22 8.75 -25.89
C PRO A 516 -1.41 9.39 -24.75
N ASN A 517 -1.96 9.35 -23.54
CA ASN A 517 -1.41 9.93 -22.31
C ASN A 517 -1.32 11.47 -22.26
N ASP A 518 -1.83 12.20 -23.27
CA ASP A 518 -1.91 13.64 -23.18
C ASP A 518 -2.87 14.07 -22.06
N GLU A 519 -2.43 15.03 -21.27
CA GLU A 519 -3.28 15.77 -20.35
C GLU A 519 -3.75 17.03 -21.07
N PHE A 520 -5.05 17.25 -21.09
CA PHE A 520 -5.66 18.34 -21.81
C PHE A 520 -6.67 19.10 -20.96
N GLU A 521 -6.95 20.33 -21.35
CA GLU A 521 -7.97 21.18 -20.74
C GLU A 521 -9.05 21.53 -21.77
N LEU A 522 -10.29 21.34 -21.42
CA LEU A 522 -11.45 21.78 -22.18
C LEU A 522 -12.09 22.98 -21.49
N THR A 523 -12.12 24.11 -22.19
CA THR A 523 -12.79 25.33 -21.77
C THR A 523 -14.06 25.52 -22.60
N LEU A 524 -15.19 25.74 -21.91
CA LEU A 524 -16.48 26.08 -22.52
C LEU A 524 -16.93 27.46 -22.05
N SER A 525 -17.40 28.31 -22.99
CA SER A 525 -17.92 29.66 -22.71
C SER A 525 -19.32 29.81 -23.26
N TRP A 526 -20.32 29.87 -22.38
CA TRP A 526 -21.72 30.02 -22.73
C TRP A 526 -22.10 31.48 -22.99
N GLN A 527 -22.77 31.77 -24.09
CA GLN A 527 -23.32 33.07 -24.43
C GLN A 527 -24.85 32.95 -24.59
N PRO A 528 -25.63 33.13 -23.52
CA PRO A 528 -27.07 32.85 -23.50
C PRO A 528 -27.86 33.69 -24.51
N GLU A 529 -27.55 35.00 -24.64
CA GLU A 529 -28.21 35.88 -25.56
C GLU A 529 -28.05 35.49 -27.04
N LYS A 530 -26.97 34.82 -27.38
CA LYS A 530 -26.63 34.37 -28.74
C LYS A 530 -26.87 32.87 -28.91
N ARG A 531 -27.32 32.18 -27.88
CA ARG A 531 -27.54 30.71 -27.84
C ARG A 531 -26.38 29.93 -28.41
N ARG A 532 -25.14 30.28 -27.98
CA ARG A 532 -23.94 29.64 -28.50
C ARG A 532 -22.94 29.34 -27.39
N ILE A 533 -22.18 28.23 -27.58
CA ILE A 533 -21.09 27.83 -26.71
C ILE A 533 -19.81 27.86 -27.52
N ALA A 534 -18.85 28.71 -27.13
CA ALA A 534 -17.50 28.61 -27.63
C ALA A 534 -16.74 27.54 -26.86
N PHE A 535 -15.94 26.75 -27.56
CA PHE A 535 -15.14 25.70 -26.94
C PHE A 535 -13.70 25.74 -27.43
N GLN A 536 -12.80 25.34 -26.54
CA GLN A 536 -11.38 25.18 -26.83
C GLN A 536 -10.83 24.02 -26.03
N LEU A 537 -10.16 23.07 -26.71
CA LEU A 537 -9.45 21.94 -26.13
C LEU A 537 -7.96 22.16 -26.38
N LYS A 538 -7.17 22.14 -25.31
CA LYS A 538 -5.72 22.41 -25.32
C LYS A 538 -4.94 21.29 -24.64
N VAL A 539 -3.73 21.02 -25.17
CA VAL A 539 -2.66 20.29 -24.50
C VAL A 539 -1.55 21.31 -24.23
N ALA A 540 -1.25 21.56 -22.96
CA ALA A 540 -0.39 22.68 -22.56
C ALA A 540 -0.86 24.00 -23.20
N GLU A 541 -0.01 24.67 -23.99
CA GLU A 541 -0.35 25.91 -24.67
C GLU A 541 -0.89 25.71 -26.11
N GLU A 542 -0.91 24.47 -26.61
CA GLU A 542 -1.30 24.18 -27.98
C GLU A 542 -2.79 23.81 -28.08
N THR A 543 -3.49 24.47 -29.01
CA THR A 543 -4.91 24.19 -29.26
C THR A 543 -5.05 22.97 -30.16
N CYS A 544 -5.71 21.91 -29.64
CA CYS A 544 -6.06 20.72 -30.43
C CYS A 544 -7.31 20.99 -31.26
N CYS A 545 -8.39 21.37 -30.60
CA CYS A 545 -9.67 21.61 -31.22
C CYS A 545 -10.32 22.90 -30.70
N SER A 546 -10.94 23.67 -31.56
CA SER A 546 -11.74 24.85 -31.16
C SER A 546 -12.89 25.11 -32.10
N GLY A 547 -13.93 25.79 -31.60
CA GLY A 547 -15.09 26.16 -32.40
C GLY A 547 -16.18 26.85 -31.60
N VAL A 548 -17.30 27.11 -32.25
CA VAL A 548 -18.49 27.71 -31.66
C VAL A 548 -19.71 26.87 -32.04
N ALA A 549 -20.31 26.21 -31.09
CA ALA A 549 -21.55 25.45 -31.27
C ALA A 549 -22.76 26.38 -31.17
N LEU A 550 -23.65 26.33 -32.15
CA LEU A 550 -24.92 27.05 -32.19
C LEU A 550 -26.03 26.10 -31.79
N LEU A 551 -26.88 26.52 -30.84
CA LEU A 551 -27.96 25.71 -30.32
C LEU A 551 -29.29 26.07 -31.00
N THR A 552 -30.07 25.05 -31.35
CA THR A 552 -31.49 25.20 -31.72
C THR A 552 -32.34 25.42 -30.49
N GLU A 553 -33.58 25.79 -30.67
CA GLU A 553 -34.56 25.99 -29.58
C GLU A 553 -34.81 24.73 -28.74
#